data_69096e41aad827b35a93f97da944ecd6
#
_entry.id   69096e41aad827b35a93f97da944ecd6
#
_cell.length_a   1.000
_cell.length_b   1.000
_cell.length_c   1.000
_cell.angle_alpha   90.00
_cell.angle_beta   90.00
_cell.angle_gamma   90.00
#
_symmetry.space_group_name_H-M   'P 1'
#
loop_
_entity.id
_entity.type
_entity.pdbx_description
1 polymer ?
#
loop_
_entity_poly.entity_id
_entity_poly.type
_entity_poly.pdbx_seq_one_letter_code
_entity_poly.pdbx_strand_id
1 'polypeptide(L)'
;MKKNNLSWVGALLVFGLLLWCTSATPGKIADPSTYTCAVYSTALSLLPPVVAIVLALNTKEVYTSLLVGIATGALLYANGNLELALTTLFFNEDGGMVSKLSDSSNVGILVFLVMLGILVALMNKAGGSAAFGRWASTHIHTRAGAQFATLLLGIMIFVDDYFNCLTVGSVMRPVTDRQKVSRAKLAYLIDATAAPICIIAPVSSWAAAVTSSVPEGSGINGFTMFLRTIPYNYYAILTMVMSLFVIFTGTDYGPMKLNETNAMNGDLFTTEDRPYGDDVDDGTDTKGHVIDLVAPVIVLIVACIFGMVYTGGFFEGTDFITAFADCNASMGLVMGSSIALLFTFVFYRVREVMTFQDFAACIPKGFKAMVSPMLILTLAWTLSGMTGLLGAKYYVANLLGGSAAALQYLLPVIIFVVAVFLAFATGTSWGTFSILIPIVCHAFPEGEMLVISIAACLSGAVCGDHCSPISDTTIMASAGAHCSHVNHVSTQLPYALTVAGVSAGCYVLTGLSEAVLGARANLVSSLVLLGVAIFLELIVLSVIRVRTGHGKKVVR
;
A
#
# COMPACT_ATOMS: atom_id res chain seq x y z
N MET A 1 27.38 8.59 -14.46
CA MET A 1 26.60 9.42 -15.42
C MET A 1 26.40 8.83 -16.83
N LYS A 2 27.10 7.78 -17.28
CA LYS A 2 26.92 7.22 -18.64
C LYS A 2 25.82 6.14 -18.81
N LYS A 3 25.30 5.57 -17.72
CA LYS A 3 24.24 4.54 -17.79
C LYS A 3 22.81 5.09 -17.99
N ASN A 4 22.56 6.33 -17.53
CA ASN A 4 21.23 6.93 -17.64
C ASN A 4 20.86 7.41 -19.06
N ASN A 5 21.86 7.74 -19.89
CA ASN A 5 21.59 8.20 -21.26
C ASN A 5 21.09 7.06 -22.17
N LEU A 6 21.44 5.81 -21.87
CA LEU A 6 21.01 4.65 -22.68
C LEU A 6 19.52 4.30 -22.44
N SER A 7 18.99 4.57 -21.25
CA SER A 7 17.59 4.33 -20.93
C SER A 7 16.65 5.36 -21.59
N TRP A 8 17.06 6.62 -21.64
CA TRP A 8 16.29 7.67 -22.35
C TRP A 8 16.31 7.47 -23.88
N VAL A 9 17.45 7.01 -24.44
CA VAL A 9 17.54 6.64 -25.86
C VAL A 9 16.63 5.44 -26.17
N GLY A 10 16.57 4.45 -25.28
CA GLY A 10 15.65 3.31 -25.39
C GLY A 10 14.20 3.75 -25.34
N ALA A 11 13.84 4.62 -24.39
CA ALA A 11 12.48 5.18 -24.29
C ALA A 11 12.10 6.03 -25.52
N LEU A 12 13.01 6.87 -26.03
CA LEU A 12 12.81 7.65 -27.24
C LEU A 12 12.71 6.78 -28.50
N LEU A 13 13.47 5.67 -28.58
CA LEU A 13 13.36 4.70 -29.67
C LEU A 13 12.03 3.95 -29.64
N VAL A 14 11.57 3.52 -28.47
CA VAL A 14 10.23 2.91 -28.30
C VAL A 14 9.14 3.91 -28.65
N PHE A 15 9.25 5.15 -28.21
CA PHE A 15 8.33 6.22 -28.55
C PHE A 15 8.34 6.57 -30.04
N GLY A 16 9.53 6.64 -30.67
CA GLY A 16 9.68 6.84 -32.12
C GLY A 16 9.13 5.68 -32.96
N LEU A 17 9.32 4.44 -32.49
CA LEU A 17 8.77 3.24 -33.12
C LEU A 17 7.23 3.20 -33.02
N LEU A 18 6.69 3.63 -31.89
CA LEU A 18 5.25 3.79 -31.67
C LEU A 18 4.67 4.88 -32.60
N LEU A 19 5.31 6.04 -32.69
CA LEU A 19 4.92 7.10 -33.62
C LEU A 19 4.96 6.62 -35.08
N TRP A 20 5.97 5.83 -35.44
CA TRP A 20 6.08 5.27 -36.78
C TRP A 20 5.02 4.20 -37.07
N CYS A 21 4.73 3.31 -36.13
CA CYS A 21 3.68 2.29 -36.26
C CYS A 21 2.27 2.89 -36.30
N THR A 22 2.06 4.07 -35.69
CA THR A 22 0.77 4.76 -35.63
C THR A 22 0.58 5.81 -36.73
N SER A 23 1.60 6.07 -37.57
CA SER A 23 1.55 7.05 -38.65
C SER A 23 0.66 6.66 -39.86
N ALA A 24 -0.02 5.52 -39.80
CA ALA A 24 -1.00 5.12 -40.80
C ALA A 24 -2.29 5.94 -40.67
N THR A 25 -2.40 6.96 -41.49
CA THR A 25 -3.57 7.78 -41.84
C THR A 25 -4.53 8.20 -40.72
N PRO A 26 -4.52 9.48 -40.33
CA PRO A 26 -5.53 10.03 -39.42
C PRO A 26 -6.87 10.15 -40.16
N GLY A 27 -7.79 9.23 -39.89
CA GLY A 27 -9.19 9.44 -40.25
C GLY A 27 -9.77 10.57 -39.40
N LYS A 28 -10.45 11.55 -40.01
CA LYS A 28 -11.30 12.48 -39.26
C LYS A 28 -12.37 11.66 -38.56
N ILE A 29 -12.48 11.78 -37.23
CA ILE A 29 -13.56 11.17 -36.47
C ILE A 29 -14.84 11.88 -36.86
N ALA A 30 -15.73 11.16 -37.51
CA ALA A 30 -17.03 11.69 -37.91
C ALA A 30 -18.03 11.69 -36.73
N ASP A 31 -17.91 10.72 -35.84
CA ASP A 31 -18.72 10.58 -34.62
C ASP A 31 -17.89 9.92 -33.53
N PRO A 32 -17.62 10.61 -32.38
CA PRO A 32 -16.87 10.04 -31.27
C PRO A 32 -17.52 8.80 -30.63
N SER A 33 -18.84 8.67 -30.69
CA SER A 33 -19.58 7.54 -30.10
C SER A 33 -19.40 6.23 -30.87
N THR A 34 -18.97 6.30 -32.14
CA THR A 34 -18.76 5.14 -33.00
C THR A 34 -17.28 4.88 -33.32
N TYR A 35 -16.40 5.69 -32.75
CA TYR A 35 -14.97 5.57 -33.02
C TYR A 35 -14.34 4.36 -32.33
N THR A 36 -13.72 3.50 -33.12
CA THR A 36 -12.84 2.43 -32.66
C THR A 36 -11.44 2.63 -33.21
N CYS A 37 -10.42 2.60 -32.35
CA CYS A 37 -9.03 2.71 -32.78
C CYS A 37 -8.56 1.43 -33.50
N ALA A 38 -7.52 1.56 -34.32
CA ALA A 38 -6.99 0.44 -35.14
C ALA A 38 -6.46 -0.74 -34.25
N VAL A 39 -6.10 -0.48 -32.99
CA VAL A 39 -5.55 -1.46 -32.07
C VAL A 39 -6.57 -1.98 -31.04
N TYR A 40 -7.85 -1.64 -31.20
CA TYR A 40 -8.91 -2.02 -30.28
C TYR A 40 -8.98 -3.53 -30.07
N SER A 41 -9.00 -3.98 -28.82
CA SER A 41 -9.06 -5.40 -28.44
C SER A 41 -7.95 -6.27 -29.04
N THR A 42 -6.76 -5.72 -29.26
CA THR A 42 -5.55 -6.45 -29.69
C THR A 42 -4.52 -6.50 -28.57
N ALA A 43 -3.40 -7.23 -28.77
CA ALA A 43 -2.29 -7.25 -27.82
C ALA A 43 -1.73 -5.83 -27.54
N LEU A 44 -1.83 -4.91 -28.49
CA LEU A 44 -1.39 -3.51 -28.35
C LEU A 44 -2.28 -2.71 -27.39
N SER A 45 -3.48 -3.18 -27.06
CA SER A 45 -4.32 -2.55 -26.03
C SER A 45 -3.71 -2.63 -24.63
N LEU A 46 -2.79 -3.57 -24.38
CA LEU A 46 -2.03 -3.67 -23.12
C LEU A 46 -0.71 -2.89 -23.15
N LEU A 47 -0.36 -2.24 -24.25
CA LEU A 47 0.90 -1.53 -24.38
C LEU A 47 1.05 -0.35 -23.39
N PRO A 48 0.00 0.48 -23.09
CA PRO A 48 0.11 1.57 -22.14
C PRO A 48 0.61 1.13 -20.73
N PRO A 49 -0.02 0.17 -20.05
CA PRO A 49 0.47 -0.30 -18.77
C PRO A 49 1.82 -1.03 -18.89
N VAL A 50 2.09 -1.77 -19.97
CA VAL A 50 3.39 -2.42 -20.17
C VAL A 50 4.51 -1.39 -20.30
N VAL A 51 4.30 -0.31 -21.06
CA VAL A 51 5.27 0.80 -21.17
C VAL A 51 5.50 1.46 -19.80
N ALA A 52 4.43 1.74 -19.06
CA ALA A 52 4.55 2.29 -17.71
C ALA A 52 5.39 1.38 -16.79
N ILE A 53 5.11 0.06 -16.77
CA ILE A 53 5.83 -0.92 -15.97
C ILE A 53 7.32 -0.99 -16.40
N VAL A 54 7.59 -1.15 -17.69
CA VAL A 54 8.97 -1.28 -18.21
C VAL A 54 9.79 -0.03 -17.92
N LEU A 55 9.20 1.16 -18.07
CA LEU A 55 9.89 2.41 -17.75
C LEU A 55 10.11 2.53 -16.24
N ALA A 56 9.12 2.22 -15.41
CA ALA A 56 9.26 2.26 -13.95
C ALA A 56 10.38 1.33 -13.46
N LEU A 57 10.46 0.10 -14.00
CA LEU A 57 11.53 -0.85 -13.70
C LEU A 57 12.92 -0.33 -14.10
N ASN A 58 13.03 0.39 -15.22
CA ASN A 58 14.32 0.89 -15.72
C ASN A 58 14.74 2.21 -15.08
N THR A 59 13.80 3.15 -14.90
CA THR A 59 14.08 4.51 -14.41
C THR A 59 14.02 4.60 -12.89
N LYS A 60 13.31 3.67 -12.24
CA LYS A 60 12.97 3.68 -10.82
C LYS A 60 12.16 4.94 -10.45
N GLU A 61 11.34 5.42 -11.36
CA GLU A 61 10.54 6.60 -11.22
C GLU A 61 9.13 6.34 -11.76
N VAL A 62 8.10 6.58 -10.93
CA VAL A 62 6.72 6.17 -11.20
C VAL A 62 5.94 7.23 -11.97
N TYR A 63 6.08 8.51 -11.61
CA TYR A 63 5.24 9.58 -12.17
C TYR A 63 5.44 9.74 -13.67
N THR A 64 6.71 9.87 -14.11
CA THR A 64 7.03 9.99 -15.54
C THR A 64 6.71 8.71 -16.30
N SER A 65 6.87 7.55 -15.67
CA SER A 65 6.54 6.26 -16.29
C SER A 65 5.04 6.13 -16.55
N LEU A 66 4.20 6.53 -15.58
CA LEU A 66 2.74 6.59 -15.75
C LEU A 66 2.35 7.58 -16.86
N LEU A 67 2.93 8.80 -16.86
CA LEU A 67 2.66 9.81 -17.89
C LEU A 67 3.00 9.31 -19.30
N VAL A 68 4.13 8.63 -19.48
CA VAL A 68 4.51 8.05 -20.77
C VAL A 68 3.57 6.91 -21.18
N GLY A 69 3.16 6.07 -20.20
CA GLY A 69 2.12 5.06 -20.44
C GLY A 69 0.80 5.67 -20.90
N ILE A 70 0.32 6.72 -20.22
CA ILE A 70 -0.89 7.46 -20.57
C ILE A 70 -0.77 8.06 -22.00
N ALA A 71 0.35 8.75 -22.28
CA ALA A 71 0.59 9.32 -23.60
C ALA A 71 0.62 8.25 -24.71
N THR A 72 1.20 7.08 -24.43
CA THR A 72 1.17 5.91 -25.32
C THR A 72 -0.26 5.47 -25.61
N GLY A 73 -1.10 5.36 -24.58
CA GLY A 73 -2.51 4.99 -24.71
C GLY A 73 -3.29 6.00 -25.57
N ALA A 74 -3.13 7.28 -25.28
CA ALA A 74 -3.78 8.35 -26.03
C ALA A 74 -3.34 8.38 -27.52
N LEU A 75 -2.05 8.18 -27.81
CA LEU A 75 -1.54 8.10 -29.17
C LEU A 75 -2.07 6.89 -29.94
N LEU A 76 -2.15 5.74 -29.30
CA LEU A 76 -2.73 4.52 -29.89
C LEU A 76 -4.21 4.69 -30.17
N TYR A 77 -4.97 5.26 -29.24
CA TYR A 77 -6.38 5.57 -29.43
C TYR A 77 -6.59 6.53 -30.58
N ALA A 78 -5.77 7.57 -30.67
CA ALA A 78 -5.84 8.58 -31.71
C ALA A 78 -5.26 8.15 -33.06
N ASN A 79 -4.80 6.90 -33.22
CA ASN A 79 -4.11 6.42 -34.43
C ASN A 79 -2.98 7.37 -34.90
N GLY A 80 -2.22 7.95 -33.94
CA GLY A 80 -1.10 8.86 -34.20
C GLY A 80 -1.48 10.32 -34.47
N ASN A 81 -2.75 10.70 -34.41
CA ASN A 81 -3.17 12.10 -34.49
C ASN A 81 -2.86 12.80 -33.15
N LEU A 82 -1.93 13.76 -33.16
CA LEU A 82 -1.47 14.45 -31.96
C LEU A 82 -2.54 15.32 -31.30
N GLU A 83 -3.36 16.01 -32.08
CA GLU A 83 -4.45 16.84 -31.56
C GLU A 83 -5.48 15.99 -30.84
N LEU A 84 -5.91 14.90 -31.49
CA LEU A 84 -6.81 13.95 -30.87
C LEU A 84 -6.18 13.26 -29.66
N ALA A 85 -4.89 12.90 -29.70
CA ALA A 85 -4.21 12.30 -28.55
C ALA A 85 -4.19 13.23 -27.35
N LEU A 86 -3.90 14.53 -27.54
CA LEU A 86 -3.92 15.51 -26.45
C LEU A 86 -5.33 15.73 -25.89
N THR A 87 -6.33 15.87 -26.76
CA THR A 87 -7.72 16.02 -26.32
C THR A 87 -8.22 14.76 -25.62
N THR A 88 -7.87 13.57 -26.10
CA THR A 88 -8.18 12.30 -25.44
C THR A 88 -7.53 12.20 -24.06
N LEU A 89 -6.24 12.51 -23.95
CA LEU A 89 -5.49 12.43 -22.71
C LEU A 89 -6.13 13.28 -21.60
N PHE A 90 -6.58 14.49 -21.92
CA PHE A 90 -7.11 15.40 -20.91
C PHE A 90 -8.62 15.39 -20.80
N PHE A 91 -9.36 15.34 -21.89
CA PHE A 91 -10.78 15.68 -21.96
C PHE A 91 -11.69 14.57 -22.49
N ASN A 92 -11.17 13.38 -22.83
CA ASN A 92 -12.05 12.27 -23.19
C ASN A 92 -12.99 11.94 -22.03
N GLU A 93 -14.29 11.79 -22.29
CA GLU A 93 -15.32 11.61 -21.26
C GLU A 93 -15.12 10.32 -20.45
N ASP A 94 -14.66 9.24 -21.08
CA ASP A 94 -14.52 7.92 -20.43
C ASP A 94 -13.14 7.69 -19.82
N GLY A 95 -12.08 8.31 -20.37
CA GLY A 95 -10.70 7.98 -19.99
C GLY A 95 -9.79 9.17 -19.71
N GLY A 96 -10.21 10.42 -20.01
CA GLY A 96 -9.38 11.61 -19.88
C GLY A 96 -9.11 12.01 -18.42
N MET A 97 -7.96 12.64 -18.19
CA MET A 97 -7.53 13.06 -16.83
C MET A 97 -8.55 13.99 -16.16
N VAL A 98 -9.09 14.97 -16.88
CA VAL A 98 -10.09 15.90 -16.35
C VAL A 98 -11.38 15.18 -16.01
N SER A 99 -11.83 14.25 -16.84
CA SER A 99 -13.00 13.42 -16.56
C SER A 99 -12.80 12.60 -15.29
N LYS A 100 -11.65 11.92 -15.15
CA LYS A 100 -11.31 11.15 -13.94
C LYS A 100 -11.23 12.01 -12.67
N LEU A 101 -10.74 13.23 -12.77
CA LEU A 101 -10.75 14.20 -11.68
C LEU A 101 -12.11 14.86 -11.43
N SER A 102 -13.05 14.77 -12.37
CA SER A 102 -14.42 15.29 -12.20
C SER A 102 -15.37 14.24 -11.62
N ASP A 103 -14.95 12.98 -11.56
CA ASP A 103 -15.73 11.93 -10.92
C ASP A 103 -15.85 12.16 -9.41
N SER A 104 -17.07 12.11 -8.89
CA SER A 104 -17.36 12.43 -7.48
C SER A 104 -16.74 11.43 -6.51
N SER A 105 -16.63 10.17 -6.89
CA SER A 105 -16.02 9.12 -6.06
C SER A 105 -14.51 9.34 -5.98
N ASN A 106 -13.85 9.59 -7.10
CA ASN A 106 -12.42 9.85 -7.15
C ASN A 106 -12.05 11.13 -6.37
N VAL A 107 -12.77 12.23 -6.61
CA VAL A 107 -12.55 13.48 -5.85
C VAL A 107 -12.82 13.27 -4.36
N GLY A 108 -13.84 12.52 -3.98
CA GLY A 108 -14.12 12.20 -2.58
C GLY A 108 -12.95 11.47 -1.91
N ILE A 109 -12.29 10.53 -2.59
CA ILE A 109 -11.09 9.88 -2.08
C ILE A 109 -9.94 10.88 -1.90
N LEU A 110 -9.70 11.79 -2.86
CA LEU A 110 -8.67 12.83 -2.71
C LEU A 110 -8.96 13.75 -1.52
N VAL A 111 -10.23 14.14 -1.32
CA VAL A 111 -10.66 14.95 -0.18
C VAL A 111 -10.44 14.21 1.14
N PHE A 112 -10.80 12.92 1.20
CA PHE A 112 -10.55 12.07 2.37
C PHE A 112 -9.06 12.01 2.72
N LEU A 113 -8.18 11.78 1.73
CA LEU A 113 -6.72 11.74 1.95
C LEU A 113 -6.20 13.06 2.54
N VAL A 114 -6.67 14.20 2.03
CA VAL A 114 -6.29 15.52 2.58
C VAL A 114 -6.75 15.67 4.02
N MET A 115 -8.01 15.31 4.33
CA MET A 115 -8.55 15.38 5.69
C MET A 115 -7.78 14.48 6.65
N LEU A 116 -7.40 13.30 6.18
CA LEU A 116 -6.57 12.36 6.93
C LEU A 116 -5.20 12.95 7.23
N GLY A 117 -4.52 13.51 6.23
CA GLY A 117 -3.24 14.20 6.41
C GLY A 117 -3.31 15.35 7.40
N ILE A 118 -4.41 16.13 7.39
CA ILE A 118 -4.65 17.19 8.37
C ILE A 118 -4.80 16.62 9.78
N LEU A 119 -5.59 15.54 9.95
CA LEU A 119 -5.79 14.89 11.24
C LEU A 119 -4.47 14.39 11.83
N VAL A 120 -3.63 13.77 10.99
CA VAL A 120 -2.26 13.34 11.33
C VAL A 120 -1.40 14.50 11.80
N ALA A 121 -1.40 15.61 11.04
CA ALA A 121 -0.64 16.81 11.42
C ALA A 121 -1.10 17.40 12.78
N LEU A 122 -2.41 17.35 13.06
CA LEU A 122 -2.99 17.78 14.33
C LEU A 122 -2.56 16.89 15.49
N MET A 123 -2.62 15.56 15.36
CA MET A 123 -2.21 14.59 16.38
C MET A 123 -0.72 14.73 16.74
N ASN A 124 0.13 14.94 15.74
CA ASN A 124 1.55 15.21 15.95
C ASN A 124 1.78 16.52 16.70
N LYS A 125 1.10 17.60 16.30
CA LYS A 125 1.23 18.91 16.94
C LYS A 125 0.70 18.91 18.38
N ALA A 126 -0.34 18.15 18.69
CA ALA A 126 -0.90 18.03 20.03
C ALA A 126 0.01 17.30 21.04
N GLY A 127 1.01 16.55 20.54
CA GLY A 127 1.97 15.85 21.37
C GLY A 127 1.45 14.57 22.03
N GLY A 128 0.35 14.01 21.53
CA GLY A 128 -0.21 12.74 22.00
C GLY A 128 0.76 11.57 21.84
N SER A 129 1.49 11.53 20.74
CA SER A 129 2.53 10.55 20.44
C SER A 129 3.66 10.58 21.48
N ALA A 130 4.19 11.77 21.78
CA ALA A 130 5.24 11.95 22.80
C ALA A 130 4.76 11.54 24.19
N ALA A 131 3.49 11.79 24.52
CA ALA A 131 2.90 11.36 25.80
C ALA A 131 2.83 9.83 25.93
N PHE A 132 2.50 9.13 24.85
CA PHE A 132 2.54 7.66 24.83
C PHE A 132 3.96 7.13 25.06
N GLY A 133 4.96 7.74 24.43
CA GLY A 133 6.37 7.38 24.65
C GLY A 133 6.80 7.54 26.12
N ARG A 134 6.44 8.65 26.76
CA ARG A 134 6.70 8.87 28.20
C ARG A 134 6.02 7.80 29.08
N TRP A 135 4.77 7.49 28.83
CA TRP A 135 4.04 6.44 29.52
C TRP A 135 4.72 5.07 29.34
N ALA A 136 5.05 4.71 28.10
CA ALA A 136 5.69 3.44 27.74
C ALA A 136 7.06 3.29 28.42
N SER A 137 7.88 4.36 28.47
CA SER A 137 9.21 4.33 29.08
C SER A 137 9.18 4.06 30.59
N THR A 138 8.07 4.38 31.27
CA THR A 138 7.90 4.14 32.74
C THR A 138 7.30 2.78 33.05
N HIS A 139 6.58 2.15 32.13
CA HIS A 139 5.83 0.90 32.37
C HIS A 139 6.47 -0.33 31.71
N ILE A 140 7.33 -0.14 30.71
CA ILE A 140 7.92 -1.23 29.95
C ILE A 140 9.36 -1.49 30.41
N HIS A 141 9.62 -2.70 30.95
CA HIS A 141 10.87 -3.06 31.55
C HIS A 141 11.60 -4.25 30.89
N THR A 142 11.07 -4.79 29.78
CA THR A 142 11.66 -5.93 29.10
C THR A 142 11.85 -5.66 27.60
N ARG A 143 12.86 -6.32 27.00
CA ARG A 143 13.10 -6.23 25.55
C ARG A 143 11.89 -6.67 24.73
N ALA A 144 11.30 -7.82 25.08
CA ALA A 144 10.11 -8.32 24.39
C ALA A 144 8.92 -7.36 24.56
N GLY A 145 8.76 -6.79 25.78
CA GLY A 145 7.74 -5.78 26.06
C GLY A 145 7.90 -4.51 25.23
N ALA A 146 9.13 -4.02 25.05
CA ALA A 146 9.39 -2.85 24.22
C ALA A 146 9.07 -3.11 22.73
N GLN A 147 9.48 -4.25 22.21
CA GLN A 147 9.19 -4.66 20.84
C GLN A 147 7.68 -4.89 20.63
N PHE A 148 7.02 -5.55 21.57
CA PHE A 148 5.57 -5.79 21.50
C PHE A 148 4.77 -4.48 21.59
N ALA A 149 5.17 -3.55 22.45
CA ALA A 149 4.54 -2.23 22.53
C ALA A 149 4.76 -1.42 21.26
N THR A 150 5.92 -1.56 20.59
CA THR A 150 6.18 -0.97 19.28
C THR A 150 5.22 -1.54 18.22
N LEU A 151 5.08 -2.86 18.19
CA LEU A 151 4.15 -3.55 17.29
C LEU A 151 2.70 -3.12 17.55
N LEU A 152 2.30 -3.08 18.81
CA LEU A 152 0.94 -2.68 19.19
C LEU A 152 0.63 -1.23 18.81
N LEU A 153 1.58 -0.31 19.06
CA LEU A 153 1.42 1.09 18.65
C LEU A 153 1.32 1.21 17.12
N GLY A 154 2.17 0.48 16.38
CA GLY A 154 2.09 0.43 14.92
C GLY A 154 0.73 -0.08 14.43
N ILE A 155 0.21 -1.15 15.03
CA ILE A 155 -1.13 -1.65 14.72
C ILE A 155 -2.21 -0.61 15.04
N MET A 156 -2.08 0.14 16.12
CA MET A 156 -3.06 1.20 16.46
C MET A 156 -3.04 2.38 15.51
N ILE A 157 -1.90 2.64 14.86
CA ILE A 157 -1.73 3.74 13.89
C ILE A 157 -1.89 3.18 12.46
N PHE A 158 -2.95 2.42 12.21
CA PHE A 158 -3.23 1.78 10.92
C PHE A 158 -3.82 2.70 9.85
N VAL A 159 -4.09 3.92 10.20
CA VAL A 159 -4.86 4.86 9.37
C VAL A 159 -4.07 5.28 8.13
N ASP A 160 -2.74 5.44 8.28
CA ASP A 160 -1.82 5.84 7.22
C ASP A 160 -0.40 5.34 7.52
N ASP A 161 0.28 4.78 6.53
CA ASP A 161 1.59 4.15 6.67
C ASP A 161 2.73 5.16 6.87
N TYR A 162 2.70 6.32 6.23
CA TYR A 162 3.69 7.38 6.44
C TYR A 162 3.62 7.93 7.86
N PHE A 163 2.40 8.17 8.34
CA PHE A 163 2.19 8.59 9.72
C PHE A 163 2.65 7.54 10.71
N ASN A 164 2.38 6.27 10.43
CA ASN A 164 2.85 5.14 11.24
C ASN A 164 4.37 5.18 11.36
N CYS A 165 5.11 5.20 10.25
CA CYS A 165 6.57 5.15 10.23
C CYS A 165 7.21 6.24 11.11
N LEU A 166 6.80 7.49 10.94
CA LEU A 166 7.39 8.62 11.65
C LEU A 166 6.98 8.65 13.12
N THR A 167 5.72 8.36 13.41
CA THR A 167 5.18 8.44 14.78
C THR A 167 5.69 7.32 15.65
N VAL A 168 5.56 6.05 15.21
CA VAL A 168 6.02 4.88 15.98
C VAL A 168 7.51 4.98 16.25
N GLY A 169 8.29 5.42 15.26
CA GLY A 169 9.73 5.61 15.39
C GLY A 169 10.09 6.62 16.47
N SER A 170 9.57 7.83 16.36
CA SER A 170 9.87 8.90 17.32
C SER A 170 9.44 8.58 18.73
N VAL A 171 8.31 7.88 18.90
CA VAL A 171 7.72 7.52 20.19
C VAL A 171 8.44 6.36 20.88
N MET A 172 8.76 5.31 20.11
CA MET A 172 9.28 4.06 20.67
C MET A 172 10.80 4.00 20.76
N ARG A 173 11.51 4.86 20.02
CA ARG A 173 12.97 4.91 20.04
C ARG A 173 13.56 5.02 21.45
N PRO A 174 13.16 5.97 22.32
CA PRO A 174 13.70 6.05 23.68
C PRO A 174 13.41 4.80 24.53
N VAL A 175 12.26 4.15 24.28
CA VAL A 175 11.84 2.93 25.00
C VAL A 175 12.69 1.74 24.57
N THR A 176 12.87 1.56 23.26
CA THR A 176 13.66 0.45 22.68
C THR A 176 15.15 0.59 22.99
N ASP A 177 15.70 1.81 22.97
CA ASP A 177 17.08 2.08 23.32
C ASP A 177 17.39 1.69 24.78
N ARG A 178 16.51 2.11 25.70
CA ARG A 178 16.63 1.76 27.11
C ARG A 178 16.62 0.25 27.35
N GLN A 179 15.87 -0.49 26.54
CA GLN A 179 15.77 -1.95 26.60
C GLN A 179 16.81 -2.67 25.71
N LYS A 180 17.80 -1.95 25.17
CA LYS A 180 18.88 -2.48 24.34
C LYS A 180 18.37 -3.27 23.12
N VAL A 181 17.31 -2.80 22.47
CA VAL A 181 16.85 -3.26 21.16
C VAL A 181 17.59 -2.46 20.08
N SER A 182 18.10 -3.12 19.05
CA SER A 182 18.84 -2.41 17.99
C SER A 182 17.93 -1.45 17.22
N ARG A 183 18.52 -0.36 16.70
CA ARG A 183 17.81 0.60 15.84
C ARG A 183 17.29 -0.06 14.56
N ALA A 184 18.04 -1.03 14.02
CA ALA A 184 17.61 -1.82 12.87
C ALA A 184 16.36 -2.68 13.19
N LYS A 185 16.27 -3.24 14.40
CA LYS A 185 15.09 -4.00 14.84
C LYS A 185 13.88 -3.09 15.03
N LEU A 186 14.10 -1.91 15.60
CA LEU A 186 13.04 -0.89 15.70
C LEU A 186 12.53 -0.50 14.31
N ALA A 187 13.43 -0.20 13.36
CA ALA A 187 13.05 0.13 12.00
C ALA A 187 12.25 -0.99 11.32
N TYR A 188 12.66 -2.27 11.50
CA TYR A 188 11.89 -3.41 11.01
C TYR A 188 10.47 -3.47 11.59
N LEU A 189 10.30 -3.27 12.90
CA LEU A 189 8.98 -3.32 13.53
C LEU A 189 8.08 -2.17 13.07
N ILE A 190 8.65 -1.00 12.81
CA ILE A 190 7.94 0.15 12.25
C ILE A 190 7.46 -0.20 10.84
N ASP A 191 8.36 -0.60 9.97
CA ASP A 191 8.08 -0.88 8.56
C ASP A 191 7.09 -2.05 8.41
N ALA A 192 7.27 -3.12 9.21
CA ALA A 192 6.37 -4.27 9.28
C ALA A 192 4.94 -3.93 9.75
N THR A 193 4.73 -2.82 10.46
CA THR A 193 3.39 -2.37 10.91
C THR A 193 2.84 -1.19 10.12
N ALA A 194 3.56 -0.66 9.15
CA ALA A 194 3.11 0.41 8.30
C ALA A 194 2.20 -0.14 7.17
N ALA A 195 2.71 -0.29 5.96
CA ALA A 195 1.96 -0.80 4.83
C ALA A 195 1.27 -2.16 5.09
N PRO A 196 1.89 -3.17 5.77
CA PRO A 196 1.23 -4.45 6.03
C PRO A 196 -0.03 -4.37 6.88
N ILE A 197 -0.12 -3.40 7.80
CA ILE A 197 -1.35 -3.20 8.60
C ILE A 197 -2.36 -2.36 7.84
N CYS A 198 -1.93 -1.28 7.18
CA CYS A 198 -2.83 -0.39 6.45
C CYS A 198 -3.59 -1.13 5.33
N ILE A 199 -2.96 -2.11 4.67
CA ILE A 199 -3.55 -2.86 3.55
C ILE A 199 -4.65 -3.86 3.99
N ILE A 200 -4.79 -4.16 5.26
CA ILE A 200 -5.83 -5.04 5.81
C ILE A 200 -6.81 -4.27 6.70
N ALA A 201 -6.64 -2.96 6.85
CA ALA A 201 -7.48 -2.12 7.70
C ALA A 201 -8.59 -1.45 6.87
N PRO A 202 -9.89 -1.68 7.20
CA PRO A 202 -11.02 -1.18 6.39
C PRO A 202 -11.16 0.34 6.36
N VAL A 203 -10.62 1.04 7.35
CA VAL A 203 -10.66 2.50 7.46
C VAL A 203 -9.23 3.04 7.42
N SER A 204 -8.63 3.00 6.24
CA SER A 204 -7.25 3.47 6.02
C SER A 204 -7.15 4.23 4.69
N SER A 205 -6.06 4.96 4.51
CA SER A 205 -5.70 5.54 3.22
C SER A 205 -5.61 4.48 2.11
N TRP A 206 -5.18 3.26 2.47
CA TRP A 206 -5.04 2.14 1.54
C TRP A 206 -6.37 1.55 1.11
N ALA A 207 -7.33 1.39 2.03
CA ALA A 207 -8.68 0.92 1.68
C ALA A 207 -9.34 1.86 0.65
N ALA A 208 -9.18 3.18 0.84
CA ALA A 208 -9.66 4.18 -0.09
C ALA A 208 -8.96 4.07 -1.47
N ALA A 209 -7.62 3.98 -1.48
CA ALA A 209 -6.83 3.90 -2.71
C ALA A 209 -7.12 2.63 -3.51
N VAL A 210 -7.19 1.46 -2.84
CA VAL A 210 -7.52 0.19 -3.50
C VAL A 210 -8.92 0.21 -4.07
N THR A 211 -9.91 0.71 -3.30
CA THR A 211 -11.29 0.86 -3.75
C THR A 211 -11.39 1.69 -5.03
N SER A 212 -10.68 2.82 -5.08
CA SER A 212 -10.68 3.71 -6.25
C SER A 212 -9.84 3.20 -7.44
N SER A 213 -9.00 2.18 -7.23
CA SER A 213 -8.21 1.58 -8.31
C SER A 213 -9.00 0.55 -9.14
N VAL A 214 -10.18 0.13 -8.66
CA VAL A 214 -11.08 -0.72 -9.45
C VAL A 214 -11.71 0.11 -10.58
N PRO A 215 -11.67 -0.36 -11.84
CA PRO A 215 -12.17 0.40 -12.97
C PRO A 215 -13.68 0.67 -12.87
N GLU A 216 -14.08 1.90 -13.17
CA GLU A 216 -15.48 2.29 -13.29
C GLU A 216 -16.20 1.45 -14.35
N GLY A 217 -17.48 1.14 -14.12
CA GLY A 217 -18.28 0.34 -15.05
C GLY A 217 -17.89 -1.14 -15.13
N SER A 218 -16.97 -1.62 -14.26
CA SER A 218 -16.63 -3.04 -14.16
C SER A 218 -17.73 -3.89 -13.50
N GLY A 219 -18.71 -3.26 -12.84
CA GLY A 219 -19.72 -3.95 -12.02
C GLY A 219 -19.18 -4.44 -10.67
N ILE A 220 -17.93 -4.15 -10.32
CA ILE A 220 -17.27 -4.59 -9.10
C ILE A 220 -17.37 -3.45 -8.06
N ASN A 221 -17.96 -3.73 -6.89
CA ASN A 221 -17.85 -2.82 -5.76
C ASN A 221 -16.43 -2.92 -5.18
N GLY A 222 -15.62 -1.86 -5.35
CA GLY A 222 -14.22 -1.84 -4.97
C GLY A 222 -13.99 -2.02 -3.47
N PHE A 223 -14.88 -1.47 -2.63
CA PHE A 223 -14.76 -1.61 -1.18
C PHE A 223 -15.08 -3.04 -0.71
N THR A 224 -16.16 -3.63 -1.20
CA THR A 224 -16.50 -5.04 -0.93
C THR A 224 -15.39 -5.97 -1.40
N MET A 225 -14.84 -5.71 -2.59
CA MET A 225 -13.72 -6.46 -3.12
C MET A 225 -12.50 -6.33 -2.18
N PHE A 226 -12.16 -5.11 -1.73
CA PHE A 226 -11.09 -4.90 -0.77
C PHE A 226 -11.30 -5.72 0.52
N LEU A 227 -12.49 -5.70 1.12
CA LEU A 227 -12.79 -6.49 2.32
C LEU A 227 -12.59 -7.99 2.10
N ARG A 228 -13.00 -8.50 0.93
CA ARG A 228 -12.83 -9.91 0.57
C ARG A 228 -11.38 -10.32 0.34
N THR A 229 -10.48 -9.37 0.01
CA THR A 229 -9.05 -9.67 -0.15
C THR A 229 -8.33 -9.91 1.18
N ILE A 230 -8.85 -9.43 2.31
CA ILE A 230 -8.17 -9.47 3.61
C ILE A 230 -7.71 -10.89 4.00
N PRO A 231 -8.56 -11.94 3.96
CA PRO A 231 -8.14 -13.29 4.33
C PRO A 231 -7.08 -13.89 3.40
N TYR A 232 -6.95 -13.38 2.19
CA TYR A 232 -5.98 -13.81 1.19
C TYR A 232 -4.73 -12.92 1.14
N ASN A 233 -4.66 -11.86 1.96
CA ASN A 233 -3.49 -10.99 2.01
C ASN A 233 -2.38 -11.63 2.86
N TYR A 234 -1.80 -12.72 2.32
CA TYR A 234 -0.86 -13.56 3.05
C TYR A 234 0.37 -12.80 3.53
N TYR A 235 1.00 -11.98 2.67
CA TYR A 235 2.21 -11.27 3.07
C TYR A 235 1.99 -10.36 4.28
N ALA A 236 0.93 -9.59 4.30
CA ALA A 236 0.62 -8.69 5.42
C ALA A 236 0.39 -9.47 6.73
N ILE A 237 -0.45 -10.51 6.68
CA ILE A 237 -0.79 -11.30 7.86
C ILE A 237 0.42 -12.10 8.36
N LEU A 238 1.17 -12.75 7.45
CA LEU A 238 2.34 -13.53 7.81
C LEU A 238 3.51 -12.66 8.32
N THR A 239 3.62 -11.40 7.85
CA THR A 239 4.56 -10.42 8.42
C THR A 239 4.25 -10.14 9.91
N MET A 240 2.97 -10.09 10.28
CA MET A 240 2.58 -9.98 11.70
C MET A 240 2.91 -11.23 12.49
N VAL A 241 2.67 -12.42 11.91
CA VAL A 241 3.06 -13.71 12.53
C VAL A 241 4.56 -13.79 12.73
N MET A 242 5.36 -13.42 11.72
CA MET A 242 6.81 -13.31 11.81
C MET A 242 7.24 -12.38 12.94
N SER A 243 6.70 -11.16 13.00
CA SER A 243 7.04 -10.16 14.01
C SER A 243 6.74 -10.66 15.41
N LEU A 244 5.56 -11.23 15.63
CA LEU A 244 5.19 -11.82 16.94
C LEU A 244 6.11 -13.00 17.30
N PHE A 245 6.41 -13.90 16.35
CA PHE A 245 7.30 -15.02 16.59
C PHE A 245 8.69 -14.55 17.02
N VAL A 246 9.28 -13.60 16.29
CA VAL A 246 10.60 -13.04 16.59
C VAL A 246 10.62 -12.35 17.96
N ILE A 247 9.60 -11.56 18.28
CA ILE A 247 9.48 -10.86 19.57
C ILE A 247 9.46 -11.85 20.75
N PHE A 248 8.58 -12.84 20.68
CA PHE A 248 8.36 -13.73 21.82
C PHE A 248 9.40 -14.85 21.95
N THR A 249 10.02 -15.26 20.86
CA THR A 249 11.03 -16.32 20.87
C THR A 249 12.46 -15.79 20.95
N GLY A 250 12.68 -14.51 20.67
CA GLY A 250 14.00 -13.90 20.55
C GLY A 250 14.83 -14.48 19.39
N THR A 251 14.15 -15.03 18.37
CA THR A 251 14.84 -15.68 17.23
C THR A 251 15.19 -14.65 16.19
N ASP A 252 16.44 -14.22 16.17
CA ASP A 252 16.98 -13.36 15.12
C ASP A 252 17.94 -14.14 14.23
N TYR A 253 17.93 -13.86 12.92
CA TYR A 253 18.77 -14.51 11.93
C TYR A 253 19.26 -13.51 10.86
N GLY A 254 20.19 -13.96 10.03
CA GLY A 254 20.83 -13.07 9.07
C GLY A 254 21.53 -11.90 9.74
N PRO A 255 21.68 -10.75 9.05
CA PRO A 255 22.33 -9.56 9.61
C PRO A 255 21.64 -8.99 10.86
N MET A 256 20.33 -9.20 11.03
CA MET A 256 19.61 -8.76 12.22
C MET A 256 20.14 -9.38 13.50
N LYS A 257 20.57 -10.65 13.46
CA LYS A 257 21.16 -11.33 14.62
C LYS A 257 22.41 -10.63 15.15
N LEU A 258 23.25 -10.14 14.24
CA LEU A 258 24.45 -9.36 14.61
C LEU A 258 24.05 -8.04 15.27
N ASN A 259 23.11 -7.31 14.67
CA ASN A 259 22.61 -6.03 15.19
C ASN A 259 22.03 -6.19 16.60
N GLU A 260 21.22 -7.22 16.84
CA GLU A 260 20.64 -7.50 18.14
C GLU A 260 21.68 -7.94 19.18
N THR A 261 22.70 -8.71 18.76
CA THR A 261 23.81 -9.10 19.65
C THR A 261 24.64 -7.88 20.08
N ASN A 262 24.95 -6.98 19.15
CA ASN A 262 25.69 -5.75 19.42
C ASN A 262 24.88 -4.81 20.32
N ALA A 263 23.57 -4.70 20.11
CA ALA A 263 22.69 -3.88 20.95
C ALA A 263 22.65 -4.37 22.41
N MET A 264 22.64 -5.68 22.64
CA MET A 264 22.77 -6.25 23.99
C MET A 264 24.09 -5.84 24.68
N ASN A 265 25.15 -5.69 23.91
CA ASN A 265 26.48 -5.25 24.39
C ASN A 265 26.60 -3.72 24.48
N GLY A 266 25.56 -2.95 24.11
CA GLY A 266 25.51 -1.50 24.23
C GLY A 266 25.69 -0.72 22.92
N ASP A 267 25.98 -1.38 21.79
CA ASP A 267 26.02 -0.74 20.47
C ASP A 267 24.69 -0.94 19.73
N LEU A 268 23.85 0.09 19.76
CA LEU A 268 22.51 0.07 19.17
C LEU A 268 22.53 0.18 17.64
N PHE A 269 23.62 0.62 17.02
CA PHE A 269 23.72 0.95 15.60
C PHE A 269 24.40 -0.11 14.76
N THR A 270 25.43 -0.78 15.30
CA THR A 270 26.24 -1.81 14.61
C THR A 270 27.12 -1.27 13.47
N THR A 271 26.69 -0.24 12.75
CA THR A 271 27.41 0.39 11.62
C THR A 271 28.19 1.62 12.10
N GLU A 272 29.27 1.95 11.40
CA GLU A 272 30.02 3.19 11.63
C GLU A 272 29.21 4.42 11.20
N ASP A 273 28.35 4.25 10.21
CA ASP A 273 27.43 5.29 9.73
C ASP A 273 26.30 5.48 10.75
N ARG A 274 26.33 6.64 11.38
CA ARG A 274 25.33 7.07 12.41
C ARG A 274 24.69 8.38 11.99
N PRO A 275 23.85 8.38 10.94
CA PRO A 275 23.34 9.60 10.31
C PRO A 275 22.54 10.52 11.26
N TYR A 276 22.14 10.01 12.43
CA TYR A 276 21.35 10.74 13.43
C TYR A 276 22.02 10.75 14.82
N GLY A 277 23.36 10.51 14.88
CA GLY A 277 24.08 10.34 16.16
C GLY A 277 24.15 11.58 17.04
N ASP A 278 24.02 12.77 16.43
CA ASP A 278 24.13 14.07 17.11
C ASP A 278 22.76 14.75 17.34
N ASP A 279 21.67 14.15 16.87
CA ASP A 279 20.32 14.68 17.13
C ASP A 279 19.98 14.47 18.60
N VAL A 280 20.22 15.50 19.40
CA VAL A 280 19.64 15.63 20.74
C VAL A 280 18.13 15.69 20.54
N ASP A 281 17.42 14.75 21.13
CA ASP A 281 15.97 14.74 21.15
C ASP A 281 15.53 16.06 21.83
N ASP A 282 15.23 17.09 21.04
CA ASP A 282 14.53 18.27 21.51
C ASP A 282 13.14 17.79 21.95
N GLY A 283 13.10 17.18 23.13
CA GLY A 283 11.88 16.82 23.82
C GLY A 283 11.04 18.08 23.95
N THR A 284 10.27 18.35 22.91
CA THR A 284 9.27 19.41 22.97
C THR A 284 8.39 19.05 24.15
N ASP A 285 8.49 19.87 25.19
CA ASP A 285 7.71 19.77 26.42
C ASP A 285 6.25 20.02 26.06
N THR A 286 5.64 19.02 25.44
CA THR A 286 4.25 19.07 24.98
C THR A 286 3.34 18.69 26.11
N LYS A 287 2.34 19.51 26.39
CA LYS A 287 1.27 19.26 27.36
C LYS A 287 0.35 18.10 26.95
N GLY A 288 0.67 17.37 25.87
CA GLY A 288 -0.13 16.28 25.35
C GLY A 288 -0.23 15.10 26.31
N HIS A 289 -1.36 14.40 26.27
CA HIS A 289 -1.64 13.15 26.96
C HIS A 289 -1.90 12.05 25.93
N VAL A 290 -1.82 10.78 26.32
CA VAL A 290 -2.10 9.63 25.43
C VAL A 290 -3.47 9.72 24.77
N ILE A 291 -4.46 10.28 25.46
CA ILE A 291 -5.81 10.48 24.94
C ILE A 291 -5.84 11.41 23.70
N ASP A 292 -4.85 12.31 23.55
CA ASP A 292 -4.75 13.22 22.42
C ASP A 292 -4.30 12.52 21.14
N LEU A 293 -3.78 11.30 21.22
CA LEU A 293 -3.55 10.40 20.10
C LEU A 293 -4.75 9.48 19.88
N VAL A 294 -5.24 8.85 20.94
CA VAL A 294 -6.21 7.74 20.86
C VAL A 294 -7.61 8.23 20.53
N ALA A 295 -8.08 9.34 21.13
CA ALA A 295 -9.44 9.81 20.92
C ALA A 295 -9.75 10.22 19.47
N PRO A 296 -8.91 11.00 18.77
CA PRO A 296 -9.12 11.32 17.34
C PRO A 296 -9.20 10.08 16.46
N VAL A 297 -8.35 9.07 16.68
CA VAL A 297 -8.33 7.82 15.90
C VAL A 297 -9.62 7.02 16.13
N ILE A 298 -10.05 6.85 17.37
CA ILE A 298 -11.30 6.15 17.69
C ILE A 298 -12.50 6.87 17.03
N VAL A 299 -12.56 8.21 17.15
CA VAL A 299 -13.65 8.98 16.55
C VAL A 299 -13.62 8.87 15.03
N LEU A 300 -12.44 8.90 14.40
CA LEU A 300 -12.31 8.68 12.96
C LEU A 300 -12.90 7.33 12.54
N ILE A 301 -12.48 6.25 13.20
CA ILE A 301 -12.96 4.89 12.89
C ILE A 301 -14.48 4.80 13.02
N VAL A 302 -15.01 5.23 14.19
CA VAL A 302 -16.45 5.16 14.47
C VAL A 302 -17.24 6.03 13.50
N ALA A 303 -16.78 7.25 13.22
CA ALA A 303 -17.45 8.17 12.31
C ALA A 303 -17.39 7.68 10.85
N CYS A 304 -16.29 7.08 10.39
CA CYS A 304 -16.20 6.49 9.05
C CYS A 304 -17.10 5.27 8.91
N ILE A 305 -17.12 4.36 9.90
CA ILE A 305 -18.04 3.22 9.90
C ILE A 305 -19.49 3.70 9.87
N PHE A 306 -19.84 4.71 10.68
CA PHE A 306 -21.17 5.31 10.67
C PHE A 306 -21.51 5.91 9.30
N GLY A 307 -20.60 6.67 8.70
CA GLY A 307 -20.77 7.24 7.37
C GLY A 307 -20.97 6.19 6.27
N MET A 308 -20.20 5.09 6.32
CA MET A 308 -20.35 3.97 5.39
C MET A 308 -21.71 3.28 5.55
N VAL A 309 -22.10 2.92 6.77
CA VAL A 309 -23.39 2.27 7.06
C VAL A 309 -24.57 3.19 6.70
N TYR A 310 -24.43 4.50 6.93
CA TYR A 310 -25.39 5.50 6.52
C TYR A 310 -25.59 5.54 5.00
N THR A 311 -24.49 5.60 4.24
CA THR A 311 -24.54 5.64 2.77
C THR A 311 -24.98 4.31 2.14
N GLY A 312 -24.88 3.20 2.88
CA GLY A 312 -25.37 1.88 2.47
C GLY A 312 -26.84 1.60 2.81
N GLY A 313 -27.60 2.60 3.31
CA GLY A 313 -29.04 2.48 3.51
C GLY A 313 -29.45 1.75 4.80
N PHE A 314 -28.58 1.65 5.81
CA PHE A 314 -28.92 1.01 7.09
C PHE A 314 -30.15 1.65 7.75
N PHE A 315 -30.25 2.97 7.74
CA PHE A 315 -31.36 3.70 8.32
C PHE A 315 -32.64 3.62 7.46
N GLU A 316 -32.54 3.06 6.25
CA GLU A 316 -33.67 2.78 5.35
C GLU A 316 -34.15 1.33 5.44
N GLY A 317 -33.51 0.53 6.34
CA GLY A 317 -33.91 -0.85 6.63
C GLY A 317 -33.02 -1.93 6.07
N THR A 318 -31.89 -1.58 5.44
CA THR A 318 -30.86 -2.55 5.03
C THR A 318 -30.15 -3.09 6.28
N ASP A 319 -29.84 -4.39 6.33
CA ASP A 319 -29.08 -4.95 7.44
C ASP A 319 -27.64 -4.38 7.48
N PHE A 320 -27.02 -4.41 8.67
CA PHE A 320 -25.70 -3.79 8.90
C PHE A 320 -24.60 -4.31 7.97
N ILE A 321 -24.56 -5.62 7.72
CA ILE A 321 -23.49 -6.25 6.91
C ILE A 321 -23.64 -5.82 5.46
N THR A 322 -24.85 -5.90 4.93
CA THR A 322 -25.16 -5.49 3.55
C THR A 322 -24.96 -3.97 3.38
N ALA A 323 -25.44 -3.16 4.30
CA ALA A 323 -25.24 -1.71 4.25
C ALA A 323 -23.75 -1.33 4.27
N PHE A 324 -22.95 -2.01 5.08
CA PHE A 324 -21.51 -1.78 5.12
C PHE A 324 -20.79 -2.25 3.85
N ALA A 325 -21.20 -3.39 3.28
CA ALA A 325 -20.61 -3.96 2.06
C ALA A 325 -20.93 -3.13 0.81
N ASP A 326 -22.17 -2.65 0.69
CA ASP A 326 -22.65 -1.93 -0.51
C ASP A 326 -22.61 -0.40 -0.35
N CYS A 327 -21.88 0.10 0.65
CA CYS A 327 -21.77 1.52 0.95
C CYS A 327 -21.10 2.32 -0.18
N ASN A 328 -21.40 3.63 -0.26
CA ASN A 328 -20.57 4.59 -0.97
C ASN A 328 -19.36 4.94 -0.08
N ALA A 329 -18.28 4.17 -0.22
CA ALA A 329 -17.10 4.30 0.62
C ALA A 329 -16.49 5.69 0.55
N SER A 330 -16.41 6.30 -0.63
CA SER A 330 -15.88 7.66 -0.83
C SER A 330 -16.66 8.69 0.00
N MET A 331 -17.97 8.69 -0.11
CA MET A 331 -18.84 9.59 0.65
C MET A 331 -18.76 9.31 2.15
N GLY A 332 -18.81 8.03 2.55
CA GLY A 332 -18.74 7.62 3.96
C GLY A 332 -17.42 8.05 4.63
N LEU A 333 -16.30 7.91 3.93
CA LEU A 333 -14.98 8.32 4.41
C LEU A 333 -14.86 9.84 4.55
N VAL A 334 -15.38 10.63 3.59
CA VAL A 334 -15.39 12.10 3.67
C VAL A 334 -16.26 12.57 4.83
N MET A 335 -17.45 12.00 5.01
CA MET A 335 -18.33 12.34 6.15
C MET A 335 -17.65 12.00 7.47
N GLY A 336 -17.10 10.80 7.61
CA GLY A 336 -16.45 10.36 8.84
C GLY A 336 -15.22 11.17 9.20
N SER A 337 -14.35 11.46 8.23
CA SER A 337 -13.16 12.29 8.47
C SER A 337 -13.50 13.75 8.77
N SER A 338 -14.59 14.29 8.20
CA SER A 338 -15.09 15.64 8.53
C SER A 338 -15.53 15.71 10.01
N ILE A 339 -16.28 14.71 10.47
CA ILE A 339 -16.70 14.61 11.88
C ILE A 339 -15.48 14.47 12.79
N ALA A 340 -14.52 13.62 12.42
CA ALA A 340 -13.31 13.41 13.19
C ALA A 340 -12.45 14.67 13.29
N LEU A 341 -12.31 15.45 12.22
CA LEU A 341 -11.59 16.73 12.23
C LEU A 341 -12.28 17.77 13.11
N LEU A 342 -13.61 17.89 13.00
CA LEU A 342 -14.37 18.81 13.84
C LEU A 342 -14.28 18.43 15.32
N PHE A 343 -14.44 17.13 15.63
CA PHE A 343 -14.24 16.61 16.98
C PHE A 343 -12.85 16.93 17.52
N THR A 344 -11.82 16.64 16.72
CA THR A 344 -10.41 16.83 17.12
C THR A 344 -10.12 18.30 17.39
N PHE A 345 -10.64 19.20 16.55
CA PHE A 345 -10.52 20.64 16.76
C PHE A 345 -11.14 21.07 18.08
N VAL A 346 -12.41 20.71 18.33
CA VAL A 346 -13.13 21.07 19.57
C VAL A 346 -12.44 20.44 20.77
N PHE A 347 -12.07 19.17 20.69
CA PHE A 347 -11.41 18.40 21.75
C PHE A 347 -10.08 19.05 22.16
N TYR A 348 -9.23 19.42 21.20
CA TYR A 348 -7.94 20.06 21.49
C TYR A 348 -8.10 21.50 21.99
N ARG A 349 -9.15 22.21 21.59
CA ARG A 349 -9.47 23.54 22.12
C ARG A 349 -9.94 23.47 23.56
N VAL A 350 -10.82 22.54 23.90
CA VAL A 350 -11.32 22.35 25.28
C VAL A 350 -10.19 21.90 26.22
N ARG A 351 -9.24 21.12 25.72
CA ARG A 351 -8.07 20.66 26.49
C ARG A 351 -6.92 21.66 26.52
N GLU A 352 -7.04 22.78 25.82
CA GLU A 352 -6.02 23.83 25.71
C GLU A 352 -4.64 23.34 25.21
N VAL A 353 -4.61 22.24 24.44
CA VAL A 353 -3.38 21.69 23.87
C VAL A 353 -3.00 22.36 22.54
N MET A 354 -3.93 23.09 21.92
CA MET A 354 -3.74 23.70 20.61
C MET A 354 -4.48 25.03 20.47
N THR A 355 -3.83 26.01 19.82
CA THR A 355 -4.47 27.28 19.43
C THR A 355 -5.17 27.15 18.08
N PHE A 356 -6.04 28.12 17.74
CA PHE A 356 -6.63 28.19 16.40
C PHE A 356 -5.58 28.37 15.30
N GLN A 357 -4.52 29.14 15.58
CA GLN A 357 -3.42 29.36 14.64
C GLN A 357 -2.65 28.06 14.37
N ASP A 358 -2.40 27.25 15.40
CA ASP A 358 -1.76 25.94 15.25
C ASP A 358 -2.61 25.01 14.39
N PHE A 359 -3.93 24.99 14.62
CA PHE A 359 -4.88 24.22 13.80
C PHE A 359 -4.79 24.65 12.32
N ALA A 360 -4.90 25.95 12.05
CA ALA A 360 -4.82 26.48 10.70
C ALA A 360 -3.48 26.15 10.01
N ALA A 361 -2.38 26.16 10.75
CA ALA A 361 -1.05 25.79 10.22
C ALA A 361 -0.92 24.30 9.90
N CYS A 362 -1.73 23.42 10.50
CA CYS A 362 -1.75 21.98 10.18
C CYS A 362 -2.45 21.68 8.85
N ILE A 363 -3.35 22.54 8.37
CA ILE A 363 -4.08 22.33 7.11
C ILE A 363 -3.12 22.20 5.92
N PRO A 364 -2.25 23.19 5.61
CA PRO A 364 -1.32 23.05 4.49
C PRO A 364 -0.27 21.95 4.70
N LYS A 365 0.10 21.64 5.95
CA LYS A 365 1.01 20.52 6.24
C LYS A 365 0.39 19.18 5.88
N GLY A 366 -0.86 18.97 6.27
CA GLY A 366 -1.60 17.73 5.95
C GLY A 366 -1.82 17.58 4.45
N PHE A 367 -2.21 18.65 3.74
CA PHE A 367 -2.34 18.63 2.29
C PHE A 367 -1.02 18.24 1.61
N LYS A 368 0.09 18.87 2.02
CA LYS A 368 1.42 18.59 1.45
C LYS A 368 1.87 17.16 1.65
N ALA A 369 1.52 16.53 2.78
CA ALA A 369 1.85 15.14 3.06
C ALA A 369 1.17 14.16 2.07
N MET A 370 -0.03 14.52 1.56
CA MET A 370 -0.81 13.67 0.67
C MET A 370 -0.64 13.96 -0.83
N VAL A 371 0.27 14.87 -1.21
CA VAL A 371 0.49 15.22 -2.64
C VAL A 371 0.95 14.00 -3.44
N SER A 372 1.89 13.21 -2.93
CA SER A 372 2.42 12.03 -3.65
C SER A 372 1.35 10.97 -3.92
N PRO A 373 0.59 10.49 -2.91
CA PRO A 373 -0.53 9.58 -3.14
C PRO A 373 -1.57 10.12 -4.14
N MET A 374 -1.95 11.39 -4.01
CA MET A 374 -2.93 12.02 -4.90
C MET A 374 -2.47 12.05 -6.36
N LEU A 375 -1.19 12.35 -6.62
CA LEU A 375 -0.61 12.31 -7.97
C LEU A 375 -0.63 10.90 -8.55
N ILE A 376 -0.22 9.89 -7.77
CA ILE A 376 -0.21 8.49 -8.21
C ILE A 376 -1.62 8.04 -8.61
N LEU A 377 -2.62 8.30 -7.77
CA LEU A 377 -4.01 7.93 -8.05
C LEU A 377 -4.52 8.62 -9.32
N THR A 378 -4.32 9.93 -9.46
CA THR A 378 -4.75 10.69 -10.64
C THR A 378 -4.16 10.11 -11.94
N LEU A 379 -2.87 9.81 -11.95
CA LEU A 379 -2.20 9.24 -13.11
C LEU A 379 -2.64 7.79 -13.36
N ALA A 380 -2.83 6.99 -12.33
CA ALA A 380 -3.27 5.60 -12.44
C ALA A 380 -4.71 5.49 -12.99
N TRP A 381 -5.64 6.32 -12.51
CA TRP A 381 -7.00 6.39 -13.06
C TRP A 381 -7.00 6.78 -14.53
N THR A 382 -6.15 7.75 -14.92
CA THR A 382 -6.00 8.16 -16.32
C THR A 382 -5.42 7.03 -17.17
N LEU A 383 -4.39 6.31 -16.70
CA LEU A 383 -3.82 5.15 -17.39
C LEU A 383 -4.84 4.03 -17.55
N SER A 384 -5.63 3.75 -16.51
CA SER A 384 -6.73 2.78 -16.56
C SER A 384 -7.77 3.18 -17.59
N GLY A 385 -8.16 4.47 -17.62
CA GLY A 385 -9.08 5.01 -18.63
C GLY A 385 -8.55 4.83 -20.05
N MET A 386 -7.28 5.21 -20.32
CA MET A 386 -6.65 5.01 -21.65
C MET A 386 -6.63 3.53 -22.03
N THR A 387 -6.30 2.63 -21.11
CA THR A 387 -6.28 1.19 -21.34
C THR A 387 -7.69 0.65 -21.66
N GLY A 388 -8.71 1.17 -20.96
CA GLY A 388 -10.12 0.85 -21.19
C GLY A 388 -10.59 1.26 -22.60
N LEU A 389 -10.24 2.47 -23.04
CA LEU A 389 -10.56 2.98 -24.38
C LEU A 389 -9.99 2.11 -25.52
N LEU A 390 -8.87 1.42 -25.26
CA LEU A 390 -8.27 0.47 -26.22
C LEU A 390 -8.91 -0.91 -26.18
N GLY A 391 -9.93 -1.16 -25.36
CA GLY A 391 -10.63 -2.44 -25.27
C GLY A 391 -9.79 -3.57 -24.66
N ALA A 392 -8.85 -3.28 -23.79
CA ALA A 392 -7.96 -4.26 -23.18
C ALA A 392 -8.71 -5.41 -22.47
N LYS A 393 -9.87 -5.10 -21.85
CA LYS A 393 -10.71 -6.11 -21.18
C LYS A 393 -11.14 -7.24 -22.12
N TYR A 394 -11.48 -6.90 -23.36
CA TYR A 394 -11.94 -7.89 -24.36
C TYR A 394 -10.78 -8.75 -24.85
N TYR A 395 -9.60 -8.16 -25.06
CA TYR A 395 -8.40 -8.92 -25.45
C TYR A 395 -8.00 -9.92 -24.36
N VAL A 396 -7.95 -9.48 -23.10
CA VAL A 396 -7.58 -10.34 -21.97
C VAL A 396 -8.61 -11.44 -21.76
N ALA A 397 -9.91 -11.14 -21.85
CA ALA A 397 -10.97 -12.14 -21.75
C ALA A 397 -10.84 -13.22 -22.84
N ASN A 398 -10.55 -12.83 -24.09
CA ASN A 398 -10.32 -13.77 -25.18
C ASN A 398 -9.06 -14.63 -24.97
N LEU A 399 -7.97 -14.03 -24.45
CA LEU A 399 -6.72 -14.74 -24.17
C LEU A 399 -6.93 -15.83 -23.10
N LEU A 400 -7.68 -15.52 -22.05
CA LEU A 400 -7.97 -16.44 -20.96
C LEU A 400 -8.98 -17.52 -21.34
N GLY A 401 -9.97 -17.20 -22.19
CA GLY A 401 -10.96 -18.18 -22.67
C GLY A 401 -10.43 -19.22 -23.65
N GLY A 402 -9.28 -18.98 -24.27
CA GLY A 402 -8.85 -19.77 -25.44
C GLY A 402 -7.92 -20.95 -25.20
N SER A 403 -7.12 -21.02 -24.12
CA SER A 403 -6.10 -22.10 -24.06
C SER A 403 -5.47 -22.37 -22.68
N ALA A 404 -5.83 -21.68 -21.64
CA ALA A 404 -5.04 -21.68 -20.42
C ALA A 404 -5.83 -21.95 -19.13
N ALA A 405 -6.86 -22.78 -19.15
CA ALA A 405 -7.65 -23.10 -17.94
C ALA A 405 -6.75 -23.53 -16.76
N ALA A 406 -5.70 -24.31 -17.02
CA ALA A 406 -4.73 -24.67 -15.98
C ALA A 406 -3.84 -23.49 -15.54
N LEU A 407 -3.53 -22.55 -16.43
CA LEU A 407 -2.68 -21.40 -16.14
C LEU A 407 -3.44 -20.35 -15.30
N GLN A 408 -4.76 -20.26 -15.43
CA GLN A 408 -5.58 -19.33 -14.63
C GLN A 408 -5.37 -19.55 -13.12
N TYR A 409 -5.25 -20.79 -12.68
CA TYR A 409 -5.04 -21.12 -11.26
C TYR A 409 -3.64 -20.78 -10.73
N LEU A 410 -2.67 -20.56 -11.62
CA LEU A 410 -1.33 -20.08 -11.27
C LEU A 410 -1.18 -18.55 -11.38
N LEU A 411 -2.17 -17.85 -11.95
CA LEU A 411 -2.11 -16.39 -12.10
C LEU A 411 -1.91 -15.65 -10.76
N PRO A 412 -2.53 -16.03 -9.64
CA PRO A 412 -2.28 -15.32 -8.38
C PRO A 412 -0.80 -15.30 -7.98
N VAL A 413 -0.09 -16.40 -8.07
CA VAL A 413 1.34 -16.41 -7.73
C VAL A 413 2.17 -15.63 -8.76
N ILE A 414 1.81 -15.67 -10.04
CA ILE A 414 2.47 -14.88 -11.09
C ILE A 414 2.28 -13.38 -10.83
N ILE A 415 1.05 -12.96 -10.52
CA ILE A 415 0.72 -11.58 -10.18
C ILE A 415 1.48 -11.12 -8.92
N PHE A 416 1.52 -11.98 -7.88
CA PHE A 416 2.30 -11.72 -6.67
C PHE A 416 3.77 -11.44 -7.00
N VAL A 417 4.41 -12.32 -7.78
CA VAL A 417 5.82 -12.17 -8.16
C VAL A 417 6.05 -10.92 -9.00
N VAL A 418 5.19 -10.64 -9.99
CA VAL A 418 5.27 -9.43 -10.81
C VAL A 418 5.13 -8.18 -9.94
N ALA A 419 4.16 -8.16 -9.02
CA ALA A 419 3.96 -7.05 -8.10
C ALA A 419 5.16 -6.84 -7.16
N VAL A 420 5.78 -7.93 -6.64
CA VAL A 420 7.01 -7.85 -5.84
C VAL A 420 8.13 -7.17 -6.62
N PHE A 421 8.40 -7.62 -7.84
CA PHE A 421 9.48 -7.04 -8.66
C PHE A 421 9.20 -5.59 -9.04
N LEU A 422 7.96 -5.26 -9.39
CA LEU A 422 7.59 -3.90 -9.78
C LEU A 422 7.71 -2.95 -8.58
N ALA A 423 7.16 -3.30 -7.42
CA ALA A 423 7.24 -2.49 -6.22
C ALA A 423 8.69 -2.35 -5.71
N PHE A 424 9.46 -3.43 -5.74
CA PHE A 424 10.89 -3.39 -5.39
C PHE A 424 11.68 -2.40 -6.26
N ALA A 425 11.42 -2.41 -7.57
CA ALA A 425 12.15 -1.58 -8.52
C ALA A 425 11.72 -0.11 -8.50
N THR A 426 10.46 0.16 -8.18
CA THR A 426 9.88 1.51 -8.18
C THR A 426 9.89 2.16 -6.80
N GLY A 427 9.98 1.36 -5.74
CA GLY A 427 9.91 1.82 -4.35
C GLY A 427 8.53 2.34 -3.94
N THR A 428 7.46 1.82 -4.57
CA THR A 428 6.11 2.22 -4.20
C THR A 428 5.09 1.11 -4.40
N SER A 429 4.38 0.78 -3.32
CA SER A 429 3.23 -0.11 -3.38
C SER A 429 2.06 0.53 -4.13
N TRP A 430 1.80 1.83 -3.89
CA TRP A 430 0.68 2.57 -4.47
C TRP A 430 0.74 2.60 -6.00
N GLY A 431 1.91 2.94 -6.56
CA GLY A 431 2.14 2.90 -8.00
C GLY A 431 1.95 1.50 -8.58
N THR A 432 2.37 0.47 -7.85
CA THR A 432 2.29 -0.92 -8.28
C THR A 432 0.86 -1.42 -8.34
N PHE A 433 0.09 -1.34 -7.25
CA PHE A 433 -1.27 -1.87 -7.26
C PHE A 433 -2.20 -1.04 -8.15
N SER A 434 -2.00 0.28 -8.24
CA SER A 434 -2.80 1.15 -9.10
C SER A 434 -2.65 0.83 -10.59
N ILE A 435 -1.50 0.30 -11.01
CA ILE A 435 -1.29 -0.21 -12.37
C ILE A 435 -1.89 -1.61 -12.54
N LEU A 436 -1.68 -2.50 -11.56
CA LEU A 436 -1.97 -3.91 -11.71
C LEU A 436 -3.44 -4.27 -11.45
N ILE A 437 -4.14 -3.59 -10.51
CA ILE A 437 -5.55 -3.89 -10.21
C ILE A 437 -6.45 -3.79 -11.46
N PRO A 438 -6.40 -2.72 -12.27
CA PRO A 438 -7.18 -2.66 -13.51
C PRO A 438 -6.91 -3.84 -14.44
N ILE A 439 -5.64 -4.27 -14.57
CA ILE A 439 -5.26 -5.42 -15.39
C ILE A 439 -5.88 -6.71 -14.85
N VAL A 440 -5.83 -6.91 -13.52
CA VAL A 440 -6.44 -8.07 -12.86
C VAL A 440 -7.96 -8.08 -13.02
N CYS A 441 -8.63 -6.93 -12.88
CA CYS A 441 -10.07 -6.79 -13.12
C CYS A 441 -10.47 -7.12 -14.56
N HIS A 442 -9.61 -6.80 -15.53
CA HIS A 442 -9.82 -7.19 -16.92
C HIS A 442 -9.60 -8.70 -17.15
N ALA A 443 -8.66 -9.30 -16.42
CA ALA A 443 -8.37 -10.74 -16.50
C ALA A 443 -9.49 -11.60 -15.88
N PHE A 444 -10.05 -11.14 -14.77
CA PHE A 444 -11.11 -11.80 -14.02
C PHE A 444 -12.24 -10.80 -13.76
N PRO A 445 -13.28 -10.76 -14.60
CA PRO A 445 -14.37 -9.80 -14.43
C PRO A 445 -15.24 -10.08 -13.19
N GLU A 446 -15.21 -11.32 -12.67
CA GLU A 446 -15.97 -11.75 -11.49
C GLU A 446 -15.39 -13.03 -10.87
N GLY A 447 -15.91 -13.44 -9.71
CA GLY A 447 -15.59 -14.70 -9.05
C GLY A 447 -14.47 -14.61 -8.02
N GLU A 448 -14.16 -15.75 -7.37
CA GLU A 448 -13.19 -15.83 -6.29
C GLU A 448 -11.75 -15.60 -6.79
N MET A 449 -11.44 -16.03 -8.02
CA MET A 449 -10.13 -15.81 -8.65
C MET A 449 -9.78 -14.32 -8.81
N LEU A 450 -10.78 -13.45 -9.01
CA LEU A 450 -10.57 -12.01 -8.98
C LEU A 450 -10.06 -11.56 -7.61
N VAL A 451 -10.75 -11.95 -6.55
CA VAL A 451 -10.40 -11.57 -5.17
C VAL A 451 -9.01 -12.07 -4.79
N ILE A 452 -8.71 -13.36 -5.07
CA ILE A 452 -7.41 -13.97 -4.80
C ILE A 452 -6.29 -13.26 -5.58
N SER A 453 -6.53 -12.93 -6.86
CA SER A 453 -5.55 -12.27 -7.71
C SER A 453 -5.29 -10.82 -7.30
N ILE A 454 -6.32 -10.10 -6.87
CA ILE A 454 -6.14 -8.76 -6.29
C ILE A 454 -5.42 -8.84 -4.95
N ALA A 455 -5.75 -9.80 -4.08
CA ALA A 455 -5.02 -10.01 -2.83
C ALA A 455 -3.53 -10.31 -3.09
N ALA A 456 -3.24 -11.13 -4.10
CA ALA A 456 -1.87 -11.44 -4.52
C ALA A 456 -1.13 -10.19 -5.05
N CYS A 457 -1.81 -9.34 -5.83
CA CYS A 457 -1.29 -8.05 -6.28
C CYS A 457 -0.94 -7.15 -5.08
N LEU A 458 -1.86 -6.98 -4.14
CA LEU A 458 -1.68 -6.14 -2.95
C LEU A 458 -0.56 -6.67 -2.05
N SER A 459 -0.56 -7.98 -1.77
CA SER A 459 0.51 -8.65 -1.01
C SER A 459 1.88 -8.49 -1.68
N GLY A 460 1.93 -8.65 -3.00
CA GLY A 460 3.17 -8.50 -3.77
C GLY A 460 3.68 -7.05 -3.79
N ALA A 461 2.77 -6.09 -3.94
CA ALA A 461 3.10 -4.67 -3.88
C ALA A 461 3.71 -4.28 -2.52
N VAL A 462 3.08 -4.69 -1.41
CA VAL A 462 3.59 -4.45 -0.06
C VAL A 462 4.93 -5.17 0.16
N CYS A 463 5.07 -6.42 -0.28
CA CYS A 463 6.31 -7.18 -0.14
C CYS A 463 7.48 -6.53 -0.89
N GLY A 464 7.28 -6.13 -2.14
CA GLY A 464 8.31 -5.51 -2.96
C GLY A 464 8.76 -4.17 -2.42
N ASP A 465 7.83 -3.37 -1.97
CA ASP A 465 8.06 -2.08 -1.31
C ASP A 465 8.87 -2.26 -0.02
N HIS A 466 8.40 -3.12 0.86
CA HIS A 466 9.04 -3.49 2.13
C HIS A 466 10.48 -4.06 1.95
N CYS A 467 10.83 -4.57 0.77
CA CYS A 467 12.19 -5.01 0.44
C CYS A 467 13.04 -3.93 -0.25
N SER A 468 12.43 -2.86 -0.74
CA SER A 468 13.08 -1.91 -1.64
C SER A 468 13.95 -0.88 -0.90
N PRO A 469 15.21 -0.69 -1.34
CA PRO A 469 16.07 0.36 -0.77
C PRO A 469 15.68 1.78 -1.20
N ILE A 470 14.71 1.93 -2.08
CA ILE A 470 14.22 3.24 -2.55
C ILE A 470 12.76 3.48 -2.15
N SER A 471 12.20 2.61 -1.30
CA SER A 471 10.83 2.74 -0.79
C SER A 471 10.71 3.92 0.16
N ASP A 472 9.62 4.66 0.00
CA ASP A 472 9.29 5.80 0.87
C ASP A 472 9.08 5.33 2.32
N THR A 473 8.36 4.22 2.55
CA THR A 473 8.08 3.69 3.89
C THR A 473 9.34 3.16 4.55
N THR A 474 10.20 2.43 3.81
CA THR A 474 11.48 1.92 4.30
C THR A 474 12.45 3.07 4.66
N ILE A 475 12.48 4.14 3.85
CA ILE A 475 13.26 5.35 4.15
C ILE A 475 12.72 6.01 5.43
N MET A 476 11.39 6.17 5.55
CA MET A 476 10.77 6.80 6.72
C MET A 476 10.89 5.94 7.99
N ALA A 477 10.81 4.61 7.89
CA ALA A 477 11.03 3.71 9.01
C ALA A 477 12.47 3.81 9.54
N SER A 478 13.46 3.87 8.64
CA SER A 478 14.87 4.07 9.02
C SER A 478 15.10 5.45 9.66
N ALA A 479 14.47 6.51 9.13
CA ALA A 479 14.52 7.85 9.68
C ALA A 479 13.82 7.94 11.04
N GLY A 480 12.64 7.35 11.20
CA GLY A 480 11.91 7.28 12.47
C GLY A 480 12.70 6.55 13.56
N ALA A 481 13.34 5.43 13.20
CA ALA A 481 14.19 4.68 14.11
C ALA A 481 15.57 5.32 14.33
N HIS A 482 15.95 6.35 13.57
CA HIS A 482 17.30 6.91 13.53
C HIS A 482 18.37 5.84 13.31
N CYS A 483 18.22 5.01 12.29
CA CYS A 483 19.21 4.01 11.91
C CYS A 483 19.71 4.24 10.48
N SER A 484 20.88 3.70 10.14
CA SER A 484 21.37 3.71 8.76
C SER A 484 20.36 2.99 7.86
N HIS A 485 19.92 3.69 6.80
CA HIS A 485 18.94 3.16 5.86
C HIS A 485 19.42 1.85 5.20
N VAL A 486 20.68 1.79 4.77
CA VAL A 486 21.27 0.58 4.17
C VAL A 486 21.30 -0.58 5.16
N ASN A 487 21.59 -0.31 6.45
CA ASN A 487 21.56 -1.32 7.50
C ASN A 487 20.14 -1.83 7.73
N HIS A 488 19.15 -0.93 7.76
CA HIS A 488 17.74 -1.31 7.88
C HIS A 488 17.32 -2.26 6.75
N VAL A 489 17.52 -1.87 5.48
CA VAL A 489 17.20 -2.71 4.32
C VAL A 489 17.88 -4.07 4.39
N SER A 490 19.19 -4.11 4.67
CA SER A 490 19.96 -5.36 4.71
C SER A 490 19.53 -6.31 5.84
N THR A 491 19.11 -5.77 6.98
CA THR A 491 18.65 -6.56 8.14
C THR A 491 17.22 -7.07 7.98
N GLN A 492 16.36 -6.32 7.30
CA GLN A 492 14.95 -6.63 7.05
C GLN A 492 14.78 -7.66 5.92
N LEU A 493 15.60 -7.58 4.88
CA LEU A 493 15.45 -8.36 3.65
C LEU A 493 15.33 -9.90 3.89
N PRO A 494 16.13 -10.55 4.77
CA PRO A 494 15.96 -11.98 5.04
C PRO A 494 14.58 -12.32 5.65
N TYR A 495 14.03 -11.43 6.48
CA TYR A 495 12.71 -11.61 7.08
C TYR A 495 11.62 -11.49 6.03
N ALA A 496 11.65 -10.41 5.26
CA ALA A 496 10.70 -10.18 4.18
C ALA A 496 10.71 -11.30 3.12
N LEU A 497 11.90 -11.79 2.72
CA LEU A 497 12.03 -12.89 1.76
C LEU A 497 11.51 -14.24 2.33
N THR A 498 11.64 -14.47 3.64
CA THR A 498 11.06 -15.66 4.28
C THR A 498 9.54 -15.64 4.16
N VAL A 499 8.92 -14.53 4.54
CA VAL A 499 7.47 -14.34 4.44
C VAL A 499 7.01 -14.38 2.98
N ALA A 500 7.75 -13.75 2.06
CA ALA A 500 7.45 -13.77 0.63
C ALA A 500 7.44 -15.18 0.04
N GLY A 501 8.41 -16.02 0.42
CA GLY A 501 8.50 -17.41 -0.04
C GLY A 501 7.31 -18.24 0.43
N VAL A 502 6.89 -18.10 1.71
CA VAL A 502 5.70 -18.79 2.23
C VAL A 502 4.45 -18.25 1.55
N SER A 503 4.31 -16.92 1.39
CA SER A 503 3.17 -16.30 0.71
C SER A 503 3.02 -16.78 -0.74
N ALA A 504 4.12 -16.86 -1.49
CA ALA A 504 4.11 -17.40 -2.85
C ALA A 504 3.62 -18.86 -2.88
N GLY A 505 4.11 -19.70 -1.95
CA GLY A 505 3.64 -21.08 -1.79
C GLY A 505 2.14 -21.14 -1.46
N CYS A 506 1.65 -20.24 -0.60
CA CYS A 506 0.23 -20.14 -0.27
C CYS A 506 -0.62 -19.73 -1.48
N TYR A 507 -0.16 -18.80 -2.35
CA TYR A 507 -0.90 -18.46 -3.57
C TYR A 507 -0.95 -19.62 -4.57
N VAL A 508 0.09 -20.46 -4.66
CA VAL A 508 0.02 -21.71 -5.43
C VAL A 508 -1.05 -22.65 -4.85
N LEU A 509 -1.03 -22.87 -3.53
CA LEU A 509 -2.01 -23.73 -2.87
C LEU A 509 -3.44 -23.20 -3.02
N THR A 510 -3.63 -21.90 -2.88
CA THR A 510 -4.95 -21.26 -3.03
C THR A 510 -5.47 -21.39 -4.45
N GLY A 511 -4.64 -21.13 -5.46
CA GLY A 511 -5.03 -21.32 -6.85
C GLY A 511 -5.38 -22.77 -7.17
N LEU A 512 -4.59 -23.74 -6.69
CA LEU A 512 -4.90 -25.17 -6.85
C LEU A 512 -6.17 -25.59 -6.10
N SER A 513 -6.41 -25.03 -4.90
CA SER A 513 -7.64 -25.31 -4.15
C SER A 513 -8.88 -24.81 -4.88
N GLU A 514 -8.79 -23.65 -5.54
CA GLU A 514 -9.88 -23.11 -6.36
C GLU A 514 -10.17 -23.99 -7.57
N ALA A 515 -9.15 -24.59 -8.19
CA ALA A 515 -9.33 -25.58 -9.25
C ALA A 515 -10.16 -26.79 -8.82
N VAL A 516 -10.12 -27.15 -7.53
CA VAL A 516 -10.83 -28.31 -6.96
C VAL A 516 -12.20 -27.90 -6.40
N LEU A 517 -12.27 -26.77 -5.69
CA LEU A 517 -13.47 -26.30 -4.99
C LEU A 517 -14.42 -25.54 -5.93
N GLY A 518 -13.89 -24.74 -6.86
CA GLY A 518 -14.66 -23.92 -7.80
C GLY A 518 -15.70 -23.06 -7.09
N ALA A 519 -16.94 -23.12 -7.57
CA ALA A 519 -18.06 -22.33 -7.01
C ALA A 519 -18.43 -22.67 -5.54
N ARG A 520 -17.74 -23.61 -4.88
CA ARG A 520 -17.90 -23.90 -3.44
C ARG A 520 -16.91 -23.12 -2.57
N ALA A 521 -16.00 -22.36 -3.17
CA ALA A 521 -15.12 -21.45 -2.43
C ALA A 521 -15.98 -20.38 -1.73
N ASN A 522 -15.73 -20.19 -0.44
CA ASN A 522 -16.46 -19.25 0.42
C ASN A 522 -15.55 -18.74 1.54
N LEU A 523 -16.07 -17.86 2.39
CA LEU A 523 -15.32 -17.30 3.53
C LEU A 523 -14.72 -18.38 4.44
N VAL A 524 -15.38 -19.54 4.61
CA VAL A 524 -14.85 -20.63 5.45
C VAL A 524 -13.59 -21.22 4.80
N SER A 525 -13.62 -21.45 3.48
CA SER A 525 -12.44 -21.96 2.76
C SER A 525 -11.28 -20.97 2.80
N SER A 526 -11.53 -19.67 2.69
CA SER A 526 -10.49 -18.64 2.78
C SER A 526 -9.84 -18.61 4.17
N LEU A 527 -10.64 -18.72 5.25
CA LEU A 527 -10.12 -18.79 6.61
C LEU A 527 -9.34 -20.08 6.90
N VAL A 528 -9.74 -21.21 6.31
CA VAL A 528 -8.97 -22.46 6.39
C VAL A 528 -7.62 -22.32 5.70
N LEU A 529 -7.58 -21.75 4.49
CA LEU A 529 -6.35 -21.48 3.75
C LEU A 529 -5.42 -20.52 4.51
N LEU A 530 -5.98 -19.49 5.13
CA LEU A 530 -5.22 -18.59 6.01
C LEU A 530 -4.63 -19.34 7.21
N GLY A 531 -5.41 -20.24 7.85
CA GLY A 531 -4.91 -21.10 8.93
C GLY A 531 -3.75 -21.99 8.48
N VAL A 532 -3.83 -22.56 7.27
CA VAL A 532 -2.73 -23.32 6.65
C VAL A 532 -1.51 -22.44 6.41
N ALA A 533 -1.70 -21.21 5.91
CA ALA A 533 -0.61 -20.26 5.67
C ALA A 533 0.14 -19.91 6.98
N ILE A 534 -0.59 -19.59 8.04
CA ILE A 534 -0.01 -19.31 9.38
C ILE A 534 0.75 -20.55 9.89
N PHE A 535 0.20 -21.73 9.74
CA PHE A 535 0.85 -22.97 10.17
C PHE A 535 2.15 -23.25 9.42
N LEU A 536 2.16 -23.04 8.10
CA LEU A 536 3.37 -23.18 7.27
C LEU A 536 4.44 -22.18 7.67
N GLU A 537 4.08 -20.91 7.92
CA GLU A 537 5.00 -19.87 8.40
C GLU A 537 5.62 -20.29 9.74
N LEU A 538 4.83 -20.72 10.70
CA LEU A 538 5.32 -21.18 12.01
C LEU A 538 6.26 -22.38 11.90
N ILE A 539 6.02 -23.31 10.96
CA ILE A 539 6.96 -24.41 10.70
C ILE A 539 8.29 -23.87 10.18
N VAL A 540 8.27 -22.99 9.16
CA VAL A 540 9.48 -22.41 8.58
C VAL A 540 10.28 -21.68 9.64
N LEU A 541 9.62 -20.84 10.44
CA LEU A 541 10.26 -20.08 11.53
C LEU A 541 10.82 -20.99 12.62
N SER A 542 10.13 -22.09 12.97
CA SER A 542 10.63 -23.08 13.92
C SER A 542 11.87 -23.80 13.41
N VAL A 543 11.93 -24.14 12.12
CA VAL A 543 13.11 -24.71 11.47
C VAL A 543 14.28 -23.71 11.50
N ILE A 544 14.03 -22.43 11.19
CA ILE A 544 15.04 -21.38 11.26
C ILE A 544 15.56 -21.25 12.70
N ARG A 545 14.69 -21.25 13.70
CA ARG A 545 15.05 -21.17 15.12
C ARG A 545 16.00 -22.31 15.53
N VAL A 546 15.70 -23.53 15.13
CA VAL A 546 16.56 -24.69 15.43
C VAL A 546 17.92 -24.57 14.75
N ARG A 547 17.95 -24.16 13.47
CA ARG A 547 19.20 -23.99 12.68
C ARG A 547 20.08 -22.84 13.20
N THR A 548 19.50 -21.78 13.71
CA THR A 548 20.23 -20.61 14.24
C THR A 548 20.75 -20.80 15.68
N GLY A 549 20.49 -21.96 16.28
CA GLY A 549 21.02 -22.33 17.59
C GLY A 549 20.25 -21.77 18.78
N HIS A 550 19.14 -21.04 18.56
CA HIS A 550 18.30 -20.50 19.64
C HIS A 550 17.50 -21.59 20.40
N GLY A 551 17.53 -22.83 19.96
CA GLY A 551 16.88 -23.99 20.64
C GLY A 551 17.75 -24.70 21.69
N LYS A 552 19.04 -24.42 21.77
CA LYS A 552 19.92 -24.99 22.80
C LYS A 552 19.90 -24.07 24.02
N LYS A 553 19.18 -24.45 25.09
CA LYS A 553 19.42 -23.91 26.42
C LYS A 553 20.91 -24.03 26.69
N VAL A 554 21.62 -22.93 26.82
CA VAL A 554 22.90 -22.91 27.49
C VAL A 554 22.60 -23.29 28.95
N VAL A 555 22.78 -24.55 29.26
CA VAL A 555 22.85 -24.98 30.64
C VAL A 555 24.10 -24.33 31.20
N ARG A 556 23.92 -23.26 31.96
CA ARG A 556 24.87 -22.77 32.96
C ARG A 556 24.26 -22.86 34.33
#